data_4b5d49e0a140cfbed0581f3075a70f9a
#
_entry.id   4b5d49e0a140cfbed0581f3075a70f9a
#
_cell.length_a   1.000
_cell.length_b   1.000
_cell.length_c   1.000
_cell.angle_alpha   90.00
_cell.angle_beta   90.00
_cell.angle_gamma   90.00
#
_symmetry.space_group_name_H-M   'P 1'
#
loop_
_entity.id
_entity.type
_entity.pdbx_description
1 polymer ?
#
loop_
_entity_poly.entity_id
_entity_poly.type
_entity_poly.pdbx_seq_one_letter_code
_entity_poly.pdbx_strand_id
1 'polypeptide(L)'
;MKLPVSSPFEDYVKPLPAGDRAALADFFSGFDSHCILAKAEKRKLREDFEKVILYYVNLNLSLGRALELLDPANLGGFYARPAVLWFPLDDAAKIYPLSMKPGSMSVFRLSVYLKEPVVPELLQMALDFTIRRFPSFATTLKKGFFWHYLDTAKRRFTVSRESDIPCRPLKVSQSGSPAFRVLYWDRRISVEFFHVLTDGTGGMVFLKALTEEYLRLKGIDACVDKGPWALGETPSPEEFENAFARIEQSSSSSGFVERAALQMSGRLSENRPCRVLHFRMDAAGLHEAAKKYRATVTVYLLALMFMAGKAATDQMKGEQSIQVPVNMRKFYPSKTVRNFSLYCGIRLPIEKIGDMEAMTGEISRQLESKGSKEAMNRMLTGTERLVNSLRFVPLAVKQPAARLIYGFLGDKIFTNTLSNMGVVQLPDRMAKEIEAMDFVLGTAISNRASCSLVTVNNTAMFSIAKLTADPSFEEKLYELLKRDGVEVKVEGSELYES
;
A
#
# COMPACT_ATOMS: atom_id res chain seq x y z
N MET A 1 -17.31 34.13 32.98
CA MET A 1 -16.38 33.02 33.22
C MET A 1 -17.14 31.75 32.88
N LYS A 2 -16.89 31.12 31.70
CA LYS A 2 -17.51 29.82 31.37
C LYS A 2 -16.86 28.79 32.25
N LEU A 3 -17.63 28.05 33.06
CA LEU A 3 -17.13 26.87 33.77
C LEU A 3 -16.50 25.91 32.75
N PRO A 4 -15.35 25.31 33.02
CA PRO A 4 -14.79 24.29 32.16
C PRO A 4 -15.80 23.14 32.06
N VAL A 5 -16.26 22.84 30.85
CA VAL A 5 -17.11 21.67 30.58
C VAL A 5 -16.24 20.45 30.90
N SER A 6 -16.66 19.62 31.87
CA SER A 6 -15.99 18.38 32.20
C SER A 6 -15.94 17.48 30.96
N SER A 7 -14.87 16.71 30.79
CA SER A 7 -14.81 15.75 29.70
C SER A 7 -15.79 14.59 29.94
N PRO A 8 -16.35 13.95 28.89
CA PRO A 8 -17.21 12.79 29.07
C PRO A 8 -16.55 11.68 29.91
N PHE A 9 -15.23 11.57 29.86
CA PHE A 9 -14.46 10.61 30.65
C PHE A 9 -14.42 11.01 32.14
N GLU A 10 -14.23 12.28 32.46
CA GLU A 10 -14.29 12.77 33.86
C GLU A 10 -15.68 12.53 34.47
N ASP A 11 -16.73 12.72 33.71
CA ASP A 11 -18.10 12.47 34.16
C ASP A 11 -18.37 10.97 34.41
N TYR A 12 -17.76 10.10 33.63
CA TYR A 12 -17.78 8.64 33.85
C TYR A 12 -17.02 8.25 35.11
N VAL A 13 -15.83 8.83 35.35
CA VAL A 13 -14.95 8.46 36.48
C VAL A 13 -15.52 8.89 37.84
N LYS A 14 -16.22 10.03 37.94
CA LYS A 14 -16.74 10.58 39.20
C LYS A 14 -17.58 9.59 40.01
N PRO A 15 -18.57 8.88 39.45
CA PRO A 15 -19.44 7.98 40.20
C PRO A 15 -18.83 6.58 40.46
N LEU A 16 -17.66 6.28 39.91
CA LEU A 16 -17.07 4.93 40.03
C LEU A 16 -16.76 4.55 41.48
N PRO A 17 -16.86 3.25 41.85
CA PRO A 17 -16.35 2.73 43.13
C PRO A 17 -14.88 3.07 43.34
N ALA A 18 -14.47 3.15 44.62
CA ALA A 18 -13.09 3.49 44.95
C ALA A 18 -12.04 2.53 44.35
N GLY A 19 -12.35 1.22 44.27
CA GLY A 19 -11.48 0.24 43.64
C GLY A 19 -11.27 0.48 42.15
N ASP A 20 -12.35 0.78 41.39
CA ASP A 20 -12.26 1.06 39.96
C ASP A 20 -11.51 2.37 39.66
N ARG A 21 -11.72 3.39 40.52
CA ARG A 21 -10.93 4.63 40.41
C ARG A 21 -9.44 4.40 40.69
N ALA A 22 -9.10 3.55 41.63
CA ALA A 22 -7.72 3.17 41.91
C ALA A 22 -7.11 2.43 40.70
N ALA A 23 -7.80 1.45 40.14
CA ALA A 23 -7.34 0.72 38.97
C ALA A 23 -7.08 1.63 37.75
N LEU A 24 -7.98 2.61 37.50
CA LEU A 24 -7.77 3.63 36.47
C LEU A 24 -6.56 4.52 36.77
N ALA A 25 -6.40 4.94 37.99
CA ALA A 25 -5.28 5.78 38.40
C ALA A 25 -3.94 5.04 38.26
N ASP A 26 -3.87 3.77 38.62
CA ASP A 26 -2.69 2.92 38.44
C ASP A 26 -2.35 2.70 36.96
N PHE A 27 -3.36 2.42 36.14
CA PHE A 27 -3.20 2.27 34.69
C PHE A 27 -2.58 3.54 34.05
N PHE A 28 -3.16 4.70 34.34
CA PHE A 28 -2.65 5.95 33.78
C PHE A 28 -1.35 6.42 34.42
N SER A 29 -1.09 6.08 35.68
CA SER A 29 0.21 6.31 36.35
C SER A 29 1.30 5.49 35.64
N GLY A 30 1.03 4.21 35.34
CA GLY A 30 1.91 3.35 34.53
C GLY A 30 2.17 3.96 33.15
N PHE A 31 1.12 4.36 32.44
CA PHE A 31 1.23 5.04 31.15
C PHE A 31 2.07 6.32 31.26
N ASP A 32 1.81 7.17 32.28
CA ASP A 32 2.51 8.44 32.46
C ASP A 32 3.99 8.28 32.78
N SER A 33 4.36 7.24 33.51
CA SER A 33 5.76 6.97 33.92
C SER A 33 6.57 6.35 32.76
N HIS A 34 5.99 5.47 31.99
CA HIS A 34 6.70 4.71 30.94
C HIS A 34 6.64 5.33 29.54
N CYS A 35 5.61 6.13 29.24
CA CYS A 35 5.43 6.70 27.90
C CYS A 35 6.36 7.90 27.65
N ILE A 36 7.34 7.76 26.77
CA ILE A 36 8.33 8.78 26.43
C ILE A 36 7.89 9.53 25.16
N LEU A 37 6.91 10.41 25.28
CA LEU A 37 6.45 11.30 24.22
C LEU A 37 6.50 12.77 24.66
N ALA A 38 6.49 13.69 23.68
CA ALA A 38 6.26 15.11 23.98
C ALA A 38 4.90 15.30 24.67
N LYS A 39 4.83 16.22 25.63
CA LYS A 39 3.63 16.43 26.49
C LYS A 39 2.31 16.53 25.70
N ALA A 40 2.32 17.25 24.57
CA ALA A 40 1.14 17.41 23.72
C ALA A 40 0.71 16.09 23.04
N GLU A 41 1.65 15.29 22.57
CA GLU A 41 1.37 14.00 21.92
C GLU A 41 0.95 12.94 22.95
N LYS A 42 1.57 12.94 24.12
CA LYS A 42 1.19 12.09 25.25
C LYS A 42 -0.25 12.34 25.70
N ARG A 43 -0.67 13.63 25.78
CA ARG A 43 -2.05 13.98 26.10
C ARG A 43 -3.04 13.43 25.08
N LYS A 44 -2.77 13.56 23.80
CA LYS A 44 -3.63 13.02 22.74
C LYS A 44 -3.74 11.50 22.80
N LEU A 45 -2.63 10.82 23.03
CA LEU A 45 -2.63 9.38 23.17
C LEU A 45 -3.45 8.94 24.41
N ARG A 46 -3.37 9.68 25.51
CA ARG A 46 -4.22 9.45 26.68
C ARG A 46 -5.71 9.66 26.34
N GLU A 47 -6.05 10.71 25.61
CA GLU A 47 -7.42 10.97 25.14
C GLU A 47 -7.97 9.80 24.30
N ASP A 48 -7.11 9.08 23.54
CA ASP A 48 -7.55 7.91 22.78
C ASP A 48 -7.81 6.71 23.71
N PHE A 49 -6.98 6.46 24.71
CA PHE A 49 -7.29 5.46 25.73
C PHE A 49 -8.63 5.75 26.42
N GLU A 50 -8.86 7.00 26.82
CA GLU A 50 -10.09 7.43 27.48
C GLU A 50 -11.33 7.17 26.59
N LYS A 51 -11.25 7.46 25.28
CA LYS A 51 -12.33 7.18 24.31
C LYS A 51 -12.62 5.69 24.18
N VAL A 52 -11.59 4.86 24.10
CA VAL A 52 -11.77 3.40 23.98
C VAL A 52 -12.29 2.79 25.27
N ILE A 53 -11.88 3.27 26.44
CA ILE A 53 -12.46 2.84 27.71
C ILE A 53 -13.97 3.16 27.72
N LEU A 54 -14.38 4.39 27.35
CA LEU A 54 -15.79 4.76 27.26
C LEU A 54 -16.55 3.89 26.25
N TYR A 55 -15.95 3.57 25.10
CA TYR A 55 -16.53 2.68 24.11
C TYR A 55 -16.83 1.31 24.72
N TYR A 56 -15.86 0.71 25.41
CA TYR A 56 -16.06 -0.61 26.02
C TYR A 56 -17.12 -0.59 27.14
N VAL A 57 -17.13 0.44 27.96
CA VAL A 57 -18.12 0.61 29.01
C VAL A 57 -19.54 0.75 28.43
N ASN A 58 -19.70 1.50 27.34
CA ASN A 58 -20.98 1.62 26.65
C ASN A 58 -21.47 0.29 26.05
N LEU A 59 -20.56 -0.65 25.82
CA LEU A 59 -20.88 -2.04 25.44
C LEU A 59 -21.11 -2.95 26.67
N ASN A 60 -21.21 -2.39 27.87
CA ASN A 60 -21.32 -3.13 29.14
C ASN A 60 -20.12 -4.05 29.46
N LEU A 61 -18.95 -3.75 28.91
CA LEU A 61 -17.72 -4.44 29.29
C LEU A 61 -17.27 -3.92 30.67
N SER A 62 -16.83 -4.84 31.57
CA SER A 62 -16.27 -4.39 32.85
C SER A 62 -15.02 -3.57 32.67
N LEU A 63 -14.81 -2.58 33.55
CA LEU A 63 -13.61 -1.73 33.50
C LEU A 63 -12.31 -2.54 33.53
N GLY A 64 -12.24 -3.57 34.40
CA GLY A 64 -11.09 -4.46 34.48
C GLY A 64 -10.76 -5.13 33.15
N ARG A 65 -11.79 -5.63 32.44
CA ARG A 65 -11.58 -6.24 31.12
C ARG A 65 -11.19 -5.22 30.06
N ALA A 66 -11.74 -4.02 30.12
CA ALA A 66 -11.35 -2.91 29.23
C ALA A 66 -9.86 -2.54 29.41
N LEU A 67 -9.40 -2.41 30.64
CA LEU A 67 -8.00 -2.11 30.95
C LEU A 67 -7.06 -3.26 30.54
N GLU A 68 -7.47 -4.51 30.71
CA GLU A 68 -6.70 -5.68 30.25
C GLU A 68 -6.51 -5.68 28.72
N LEU A 69 -7.56 -5.38 27.95
CA LEU A 69 -7.48 -5.27 26.49
C LEU A 69 -6.56 -4.14 26.02
N LEU A 70 -6.48 -3.08 26.82
CA LEU A 70 -5.70 -1.88 26.52
C LEU A 70 -4.31 -1.90 27.12
N ASP A 71 -3.95 -2.93 27.89
CA ASP A 71 -2.64 -2.97 28.57
C ASP A 71 -1.50 -3.08 27.55
N PRO A 72 -0.65 -2.03 27.44
CA PRO A 72 0.47 -2.05 26.50
C PRO A 72 1.63 -2.96 26.96
N ALA A 73 1.60 -3.49 28.17
CA ALA A 73 2.67 -4.34 28.70
C ALA A 73 2.89 -5.60 27.84
N ASN A 74 1.83 -6.08 27.17
CA ASN A 74 1.87 -7.22 26.26
C ASN A 74 2.29 -6.87 24.83
N LEU A 75 2.54 -5.59 24.52
CA LEU A 75 2.82 -5.07 23.19
C LEU A 75 4.32 -4.72 23.00
N GLY A 76 5.20 -5.56 23.50
CA GLY A 76 6.63 -5.49 23.27
C GLY A 76 7.24 -4.10 23.48
N GLY A 77 7.49 -3.38 22.41
CA GLY A 77 8.18 -2.09 22.46
C GLY A 77 7.27 -0.86 22.65
N PHE A 78 6.00 -0.97 23.05
CA PHE A 78 5.10 0.20 23.11
C PHE A 78 5.65 1.31 24.04
N TYR A 79 6.18 0.96 25.19
CA TYR A 79 6.81 1.89 26.12
C TYR A 79 8.29 2.15 25.81
N ALA A 80 8.89 1.41 24.90
CA ALA A 80 10.27 1.65 24.55
C ALA A 80 10.45 3.06 23.97
N ARG A 81 11.59 3.67 24.25
CA ARG A 81 11.95 4.95 23.66
C ARG A 81 11.92 4.82 22.14
N PRO A 82 11.14 5.64 21.41
CA PRO A 82 11.17 5.62 19.95
C PRO A 82 12.61 5.75 19.48
N ALA A 83 13.08 4.79 18.71
CA ALA A 83 14.41 4.90 18.14
C ALA A 83 14.47 6.17 17.29
N VAL A 84 15.49 7.00 17.51
CA VAL A 84 15.78 8.12 16.60
C VAL A 84 16.38 7.51 15.34
N LEU A 85 15.53 7.29 14.36
CA LEU A 85 15.90 6.60 13.14
C LEU A 85 16.02 7.60 12.00
N TRP A 86 17.12 7.51 11.31
CA TRP A 86 17.38 8.18 10.06
C TRP A 86 17.70 7.10 9.02
N PHE A 87 16.88 7.05 7.97
CA PHE A 87 17.07 6.08 6.90
C PHE A 87 17.36 6.79 5.60
N PRO A 88 18.47 6.47 4.91
CA PRO A 88 18.57 6.79 3.50
C PRO A 88 17.44 6.05 2.76
N LEU A 89 16.95 6.66 1.67
CA LEU A 89 16.01 5.94 0.81
C LEU A 89 16.72 4.72 0.20
N ASP A 90 15.98 3.61 0.07
CA ASP A 90 16.46 2.49 -0.72
C ASP A 90 16.62 2.88 -2.20
N ASP A 91 17.33 2.06 -2.97
CA ASP A 91 17.76 2.47 -4.29
C ASP A 91 16.60 2.63 -5.28
N ALA A 92 15.54 1.83 -5.15
CA ALA A 92 14.32 2.03 -5.92
C ALA A 92 13.55 3.28 -5.47
N ALA A 93 13.51 3.56 -4.17
CA ALA A 93 12.77 4.68 -3.60
C ALA A 93 13.36 6.06 -3.92
N LYS A 94 14.66 6.15 -4.23
CA LYS A 94 15.33 7.43 -4.58
C LYS A 94 14.69 8.13 -5.78
N ILE A 95 14.08 7.38 -6.68
CA ILE A 95 13.48 7.90 -7.91
C ILE A 95 12.13 8.59 -7.65
N TYR A 96 11.31 8.05 -6.75
CA TYR A 96 9.94 8.55 -6.52
C TYR A 96 9.86 10.04 -6.12
N PRO A 97 10.68 10.56 -5.17
CA PRO A 97 10.65 11.97 -4.85
C PRO A 97 11.14 12.89 -5.96
N LEU A 98 12.00 12.39 -6.87
CA LEU A 98 12.50 13.15 -8.01
C LEU A 98 11.41 13.33 -9.07
N SER A 99 10.54 12.33 -9.26
CA SER A 99 9.45 12.33 -10.24
C SER A 99 8.18 13.03 -9.75
N MET A 100 8.07 13.41 -8.47
CA MET A 100 6.90 14.08 -7.91
C MET A 100 6.58 15.38 -8.65
N LYS A 101 5.31 15.52 -9.08
CA LYS A 101 4.72 16.75 -9.65
C LYS A 101 3.55 17.20 -8.76
N PRO A 102 3.14 18.47 -8.80
CA PRO A 102 1.87 18.87 -8.22
C PRO A 102 0.72 18.00 -8.77
N GLY A 103 -0.08 17.42 -7.89
CA GLY A 103 -1.19 16.53 -8.27
C GLY A 103 -0.80 15.11 -8.71
N SER A 104 0.50 14.74 -8.71
CA SER A 104 0.95 13.40 -9.11
C SER A 104 2.03 12.87 -8.17
N MET A 105 1.74 11.74 -7.52
CA MET A 105 2.61 11.04 -6.58
C MET A 105 2.39 9.54 -6.71
N SER A 106 3.45 8.75 -6.59
CA SER A 106 3.36 7.29 -6.59
C SER A 106 2.77 6.78 -5.26
N VAL A 107 1.47 6.93 -5.10
CA VAL A 107 0.69 6.41 -3.98
C VAL A 107 -0.03 5.15 -4.41
N PHE A 108 -0.09 4.15 -3.55
CA PHE A 108 -0.95 2.99 -3.72
C PHE A 108 -1.76 2.75 -2.45
N ARG A 109 -2.88 2.07 -2.60
CA ARG A 109 -3.81 1.73 -1.52
C ARG A 109 -3.93 0.22 -1.38
N LEU A 110 -3.95 -0.24 -0.15
CA LEU A 110 -4.39 -1.57 0.23
C LEU A 110 -5.57 -1.44 1.19
N SER A 111 -6.61 -2.22 0.97
CA SER A 111 -7.79 -2.17 1.84
C SER A 111 -8.24 -3.57 2.24
N VAL A 112 -8.86 -3.65 3.41
CA VAL A 112 -9.55 -4.82 3.90
C VAL A 112 -11.02 -4.47 4.16
N TYR A 113 -11.93 -5.34 3.72
CA TYR A 113 -13.37 -5.24 3.96
C TYR A 113 -13.75 -6.20 5.07
N LEU A 114 -14.26 -5.66 6.15
CA LEU A 114 -14.70 -6.41 7.32
C LEU A 114 -16.19 -6.78 7.19
N LYS A 115 -16.66 -7.73 7.99
CA LYS A 115 -18.07 -8.08 8.07
C LYS A 115 -18.91 -7.02 8.78
N GLU A 116 -18.29 -6.29 9.71
CA GLU A 116 -18.95 -5.28 10.52
C GLU A 116 -18.35 -3.87 10.28
N PRO A 117 -19.12 -2.81 10.55
CA PRO A 117 -18.64 -1.44 10.47
C PRO A 117 -17.40 -1.21 11.33
N VAL A 118 -16.49 -0.39 10.82
CA VAL A 118 -15.26 0.01 11.52
C VAL A 118 -15.61 0.95 12.67
N VAL A 119 -15.05 0.66 13.85
CA VAL A 119 -15.10 1.53 15.04
C VAL A 119 -13.85 2.41 15.04
N PRO A 120 -13.98 3.72 14.78
CA PRO A 120 -12.82 4.61 14.59
C PRO A 120 -11.90 4.69 15.81
N GLU A 121 -12.46 4.66 17.02
CA GLU A 121 -11.72 4.71 18.27
C GLU A 121 -10.81 3.50 18.41
N LEU A 122 -11.33 2.30 18.11
CA LEU A 122 -10.53 1.06 18.14
C LEU A 122 -9.48 1.05 17.03
N LEU A 123 -9.80 1.55 15.84
CA LEU A 123 -8.84 1.62 14.75
C LEU A 123 -7.70 2.60 15.07
N GLN A 124 -8.02 3.74 15.71
CA GLN A 124 -7.00 4.68 16.17
C GLN A 124 -6.06 4.01 17.20
N MET A 125 -6.63 3.31 18.18
CA MET A 125 -5.84 2.62 19.19
C MET A 125 -4.99 1.49 18.59
N ALA A 126 -5.55 0.72 17.65
CA ALA A 126 -4.81 -0.28 16.89
C ALA A 126 -3.62 0.34 16.13
N LEU A 127 -3.81 1.51 15.51
CA LEU A 127 -2.72 2.22 14.85
C LEU A 127 -1.64 2.69 15.83
N ASP A 128 -2.03 3.23 16.99
CA ASP A 128 -1.11 3.70 18.01
C ASP A 128 -0.23 2.55 18.55
N PHE A 129 -0.78 1.33 18.64
CA PHE A 129 -0.02 0.13 19.01
C PHE A 129 0.82 -0.40 17.84
N THR A 130 0.22 -0.56 16.67
CA THR A 130 0.88 -1.16 15.51
C THR A 130 2.09 -0.35 15.03
N ILE A 131 2.01 0.98 15.03
CA ILE A 131 3.09 1.83 14.49
C ILE A 131 4.41 1.65 15.25
N ARG A 132 4.37 1.24 16.53
CA ARG A 132 5.56 0.97 17.34
C ARG A 132 6.34 -0.26 16.85
N ARG A 133 5.64 -1.22 16.27
CA ARG A 133 6.22 -2.43 15.69
C ARG A 133 6.90 -2.17 14.34
N PHE A 134 6.58 -1.04 13.67
CA PHE A 134 7.07 -0.70 12.35
C PHE A 134 7.86 0.62 12.33
N PRO A 135 9.12 0.63 12.84
CA PRO A 135 9.89 1.87 12.99
C PRO A 135 10.12 2.63 11.68
N SER A 136 10.29 1.92 10.56
CA SER A 136 10.46 2.56 9.23
C SER A 136 9.20 3.29 8.77
N PHE A 137 8.00 2.84 9.18
CA PHE A 137 6.74 3.52 8.90
C PHE A 137 6.53 4.74 9.81
N ALA A 138 7.07 4.70 11.02
CA ALA A 138 7.03 5.83 11.96
C ALA A 138 7.95 6.99 11.54
N THR A 139 8.08 7.25 10.24
CA THR A 139 8.97 8.25 9.66
C THR A 139 8.24 9.24 8.77
N THR A 140 8.92 10.35 8.48
CA THR A 140 8.50 11.38 7.52
C THR A 140 9.58 11.61 6.48
N LEU A 141 9.17 11.96 5.26
CA LEU A 141 10.12 12.29 4.21
C LEU A 141 10.71 13.69 4.40
N LYS A 142 12.01 13.79 4.39
CA LYS A 142 12.78 15.04 4.49
C LYS A 142 13.62 15.29 3.24
N LYS A 143 13.84 16.58 2.94
CA LYS A 143 14.78 17.00 1.92
C LYS A 143 16.17 17.13 2.56
N GLY A 144 17.14 16.38 2.03
CA GLY A 144 18.55 16.60 2.31
C GLY A 144 19.22 17.44 1.22
N PHE A 145 20.52 17.65 1.33
CA PHE A 145 21.27 18.44 0.36
C PHE A 145 21.40 17.71 -1.00
N PHE A 146 21.71 16.40 -0.96
CA PHE A 146 21.87 15.58 -2.16
C PHE A 146 20.66 14.68 -2.46
N TRP A 147 20.02 14.12 -1.42
CA TRP A 147 18.93 13.18 -1.54
C TRP A 147 17.86 13.41 -0.47
N HIS A 148 16.65 12.96 -0.74
CA HIS A 148 15.64 12.83 0.30
C HIS A 148 16.02 11.67 1.24
N TYR A 149 15.52 11.71 2.45
CA TYR A 149 15.70 10.69 3.48
C TYR A 149 14.44 10.57 4.34
N LEU A 150 14.33 9.46 5.06
CA LEU A 150 13.29 9.26 6.04
C LEU A 150 13.81 9.62 7.43
N ASP A 151 13.07 10.42 8.16
CA ASP A 151 13.39 10.89 9.52
C ASP A 151 12.26 10.53 10.48
N THR A 152 12.57 10.30 11.74
CA THR A 152 11.58 9.94 12.77
C THR A 152 10.44 10.95 12.80
N ALA A 153 9.21 10.47 12.74
CA ALA A 153 8.03 11.30 12.91
C ALA A 153 7.93 11.83 14.34
N LYS A 154 7.73 13.15 14.47
CA LYS A 154 7.56 13.81 15.76
C LYS A 154 6.10 13.91 16.19
N ARG A 155 5.17 13.63 15.31
CA ARG A 155 3.71 13.65 15.53
C ARG A 155 3.18 12.23 15.47
N ARG A 156 2.12 11.97 16.25
CA ARG A 156 1.40 10.70 16.14
C ARG A 156 0.68 10.59 14.79
N PHE A 157 0.42 9.36 14.40
CA PHE A 157 -0.38 9.03 13.24
C PHE A 157 -1.86 9.02 13.63
N THR A 158 -2.72 9.44 12.72
CA THR A 158 -4.16 9.51 12.98
C THR A 158 -4.93 8.78 11.88
N VAL A 159 -6.02 8.12 12.28
CA VAL A 159 -7.00 7.61 11.34
C VAL A 159 -7.94 8.72 10.91
N SER A 160 -8.46 8.63 9.70
CA SER A 160 -9.42 9.59 9.17
C SER A 160 -10.54 8.87 8.43
N ARG A 161 -11.76 9.43 8.50
CA ARG A 161 -12.82 8.98 7.63
C ARG A 161 -12.45 9.34 6.19
N GLU A 162 -12.69 8.42 5.26
CA GLU A 162 -12.46 8.68 3.85
C GLU A 162 -13.44 9.76 3.34
N SER A 163 -12.92 10.78 2.71
CA SER A 163 -13.70 11.93 2.21
C SER A 163 -13.18 12.43 0.87
N ASP A 164 -12.24 11.71 0.25
CA ASP A 164 -11.54 12.19 -0.93
C ASP A 164 -11.27 11.03 -1.92
N ILE A 165 -10.84 11.41 -3.12
CA ILE A 165 -10.46 10.47 -4.17
C ILE A 165 -9.33 9.56 -3.70
N PRO A 166 -9.39 8.23 -3.94
CA PRO A 166 -8.33 7.30 -3.57
C PRO A 166 -6.97 7.66 -4.17
N CYS A 167 -5.92 7.41 -3.41
CA CYS A 167 -4.53 7.62 -3.82
C CYS A 167 -4.17 9.07 -4.18
N ARG A 168 -4.91 10.07 -3.69
CA ARG A 168 -4.48 11.47 -3.82
C ARG A 168 -3.10 11.69 -3.21
N PRO A 169 -2.30 12.61 -3.77
CA PRO A 169 -0.99 12.95 -3.24
C PRO A 169 -1.02 13.28 -1.74
N LEU A 170 -0.07 12.72 -1.01
CA LEU A 170 0.14 13.02 0.40
C LEU A 170 0.90 14.36 0.55
N LYS A 171 0.61 15.12 1.61
CA LYS A 171 1.27 16.41 1.88
C LYS A 171 2.67 16.23 2.51
N VAL A 172 3.48 15.31 1.95
CA VAL A 172 4.82 14.95 2.50
C VAL A 172 5.83 16.08 2.51
N SER A 173 5.60 17.17 1.77
CA SER A 173 6.47 18.35 1.76
C SER A 173 6.29 19.26 2.98
N GLN A 174 5.18 19.10 3.72
CA GLN A 174 4.95 19.82 4.97
C GLN A 174 5.75 19.15 6.10
N SER A 175 6.36 19.96 6.94
CA SER A 175 7.18 19.44 8.04
C SER A 175 6.41 18.50 8.93
N GLY A 176 6.87 17.25 9.01
CA GLY A 176 6.33 16.24 9.91
C GLY A 176 5.14 15.44 9.38
N SER A 177 4.74 15.62 8.11
CA SER A 177 3.67 14.80 7.52
C SER A 177 4.15 13.38 7.23
N PRO A 178 3.37 12.33 7.58
CA PRO A 178 3.73 10.94 7.33
C PRO A 178 3.71 10.62 5.82
N ALA A 179 4.45 9.58 5.45
CA ALA A 179 4.48 9.06 4.07
C ALA A 179 3.38 8.00 3.80
N PHE A 180 2.42 7.86 4.70
CA PHE A 180 1.22 7.04 4.55
C PHE A 180 0.05 7.67 5.32
N ARG A 181 -1.17 7.20 5.05
CA ARG A 181 -2.38 7.55 5.82
C ARG A 181 -3.26 6.34 6.00
N VAL A 182 -3.97 6.27 7.13
CA VAL A 182 -4.97 5.25 7.45
C VAL A 182 -6.35 5.87 7.35
N LEU A 183 -7.20 5.24 6.56
CA LEU A 183 -8.55 5.71 6.26
C LEU A 183 -9.55 4.62 6.63
N TYR A 184 -10.79 5.01 6.94
CA TYR A 184 -11.89 4.08 7.10
C TYR A 184 -13.16 4.60 6.44
N TRP A 185 -13.98 3.68 5.97
CA TRP A 185 -15.29 3.97 5.43
C TRP A 185 -16.19 2.75 5.62
N ASP A 186 -17.31 2.93 6.35
CA ASP A 186 -18.22 1.83 6.68
C ASP A 186 -17.45 0.60 7.21
N ARG A 187 -17.40 -0.50 6.46
CA ARG A 187 -16.71 -1.74 6.81
C ARG A 187 -15.29 -1.86 6.27
N ARG A 188 -14.75 -0.82 5.69
CA ARG A 188 -13.43 -0.82 5.05
C ARG A 188 -12.38 -0.08 5.86
N ILE A 189 -11.24 -0.73 6.07
CA ILE A 189 -9.99 -0.11 6.52
C ILE A 189 -9.06 -0.03 5.32
N SER A 190 -8.54 1.15 5.02
CA SER A 190 -7.62 1.39 3.91
C SER A 190 -6.33 2.03 4.41
N VAL A 191 -5.20 1.61 3.86
CA VAL A 191 -3.91 2.28 4.07
C VAL A 191 -3.37 2.71 2.73
N GLU A 192 -3.06 3.98 2.59
CA GLU A 192 -2.43 4.54 1.41
C GLU A 192 -0.99 4.89 1.70
N PHE A 193 -0.09 4.38 0.88
CA PHE A 193 1.35 4.54 1.04
C PHE A 193 1.93 5.34 -0.11
N PHE A 194 2.75 6.33 0.20
CA PHE A 194 3.69 6.84 -0.78
C PHE A 194 4.77 5.78 -1.01
N HIS A 195 4.99 5.41 -2.25
CA HIS A 195 5.87 4.30 -2.63
C HIS A 195 7.35 4.50 -2.23
N VAL A 196 7.70 5.67 -1.68
CA VAL A 196 9.00 5.92 -1.05
C VAL A 196 9.21 5.12 0.23
N LEU A 197 8.11 4.76 0.91
CA LEU A 197 8.15 4.11 2.21
C LEU A 197 8.26 2.58 2.11
N THR A 198 7.48 2.01 1.21
CA THR A 198 7.30 0.56 1.10
C THR A 198 6.82 0.15 -0.29
N ASP A 199 6.93 -1.14 -0.60
CA ASP A 199 6.25 -1.79 -1.72
C ASP A 199 4.93 -2.46 -1.29
N GLY A 200 4.23 -3.07 -2.24
CA GLY A 200 2.96 -3.76 -1.96
C GLY A 200 3.10 -4.86 -0.90
N THR A 201 4.21 -5.60 -0.88
CA THR A 201 4.46 -6.66 0.11
C THR A 201 4.61 -6.09 1.52
N GLY A 202 5.45 -5.06 1.69
CA GLY A 202 5.64 -4.44 3.01
C GLY A 202 4.38 -3.70 3.47
N GLY A 203 3.64 -3.05 2.56
CA GLY A 203 2.35 -2.44 2.86
C GLY A 203 1.30 -3.46 3.30
N MET A 204 1.28 -4.65 2.68
CA MET A 204 0.37 -5.75 3.06
C MET A 204 0.69 -6.29 4.46
N VAL A 205 1.97 -6.42 4.81
CA VAL A 205 2.39 -6.81 6.16
C VAL A 205 1.86 -5.82 7.20
N PHE A 206 2.00 -4.52 6.94
CA PHE A 206 1.49 -3.48 7.84
C PHE A 206 -0.04 -3.51 7.95
N LEU A 207 -0.77 -3.61 6.82
CA LEU A 207 -2.24 -3.68 6.84
C LEU A 207 -2.74 -4.91 7.61
N LYS A 208 -2.09 -6.06 7.43
CA LYS A 208 -2.43 -7.29 8.19
C LYS A 208 -2.25 -7.08 9.69
N ALA A 209 -1.09 -6.56 10.12
CA ALA A 209 -0.82 -6.31 11.53
C ALA A 209 -1.80 -5.29 12.15
N LEU A 210 -2.11 -4.22 11.41
CA LEU A 210 -3.11 -3.22 11.84
C LEU A 210 -4.50 -3.82 11.98
N THR A 211 -4.92 -4.66 11.03
CA THR A 211 -6.24 -5.30 11.04
C THR A 211 -6.33 -6.33 12.16
N GLU A 212 -5.28 -7.11 12.36
CA GLU A 212 -5.18 -8.10 13.44
C GLU A 212 -5.34 -7.43 14.81
N GLU A 213 -4.62 -6.33 15.04
CA GLU A 213 -4.72 -5.58 16.29
C GLU A 213 -6.09 -4.92 16.47
N TYR A 214 -6.68 -4.40 15.39
CA TYR A 214 -8.05 -3.89 15.41
C TYR A 214 -9.06 -4.96 15.83
N LEU A 215 -8.95 -6.18 15.28
CA LEU A 215 -9.82 -7.30 15.62
C LEU A 215 -9.60 -7.77 17.07
N ARG A 216 -8.35 -7.79 17.55
CA ARG A 216 -8.02 -8.08 18.96
C ARG A 216 -8.72 -7.10 19.90
N LEU A 217 -8.65 -5.81 19.60
CA LEU A 217 -9.32 -4.76 20.38
C LEU A 217 -10.86 -4.89 20.32
N LYS A 218 -11.42 -5.46 19.25
CA LYS A 218 -12.85 -5.83 19.21
C LYS A 218 -13.21 -7.04 20.08
N GLY A 219 -12.23 -7.67 20.74
CA GLY A 219 -12.43 -8.89 21.52
C GLY A 219 -12.43 -10.17 20.67
N ILE A 220 -12.04 -10.06 19.40
CA ILE A 220 -11.86 -11.21 18.51
C ILE A 220 -10.40 -11.64 18.62
N ASP A 221 -10.19 -12.82 19.21
CA ASP A 221 -8.86 -13.40 19.32
C ASP A 221 -8.35 -13.84 17.92
N ALA A 222 -7.92 -12.86 17.14
CA ALA A 222 -7.36 -13.06 15.81
C ALA A 222 -5.86 -13.37 15.84
N CYS A 223 -5.21 -13.05 16.95
CA CYS A 223 -3.79 -13.16 17.20
C CYS A 223 -3.45 -14.51 17.85
N VAL A 224 -3.25 -15.53 17.07
CA VAL A 224 -2.80 -16.80 17.61
C VAL A 224 -1.39 -17.17 17.17
N ASP A 225 -0.92 -16.58 16.11
CA ASP A 225 0.39 -16.88 15.60
C ASP A 225 1.43 -15.85 16.05
N LYS A 226 2.42 -16.35 16.76
CA LYS A 226 3.69 -15.66 17.00
C LYS A 226 4.44 -15.54 15.67
N GLY A 227 3.80 -14.88 14.71
CA GLY A 227 4.44 -14.60 13.42
C GLY A 227 5.53 -13.55 13.58
N PRO A 228 6.46 -13.45 12.62
CA PRO A 228 7.60 -12.53 12.71
C PRO A 228 7.18 -11.05 12.78
N TRP A 229 5.90 -10.75 12.57
CA TRP A 229 5.33 -9.39 12.63
C TRP A 229 4.39 -9.18 13.81
N ALA A 230 4.35 -10.12 14.76
CA ALA A 230 3.55 -9.98 15.97
C ALA A 230 3.93 -8.70 16.74
N LEU A 231 2.95 -8.00 17.28
CA LEU A 231 3.17 -6.72 17.99
C LEU A 231 3.99 -6.89 19.27
N GLY A 232 3.98 -8.10 19.87
CA GLY A 232 4.80 -8.43 21.03
C GLY A 232 6.30 -8.63 20.74
N GLU A 233 6.67 -8.73 19.46
CA GLU A 233 8.07 -8.95 19.05
C GLU A 233 8.82 -7.63 18.88
N THR A 234 10.10 -7.64 19.23
CA THR A 234 10.97 -6.47 19.01
C THR A 234 11.36 -6.39 17.53
N PRO A 235 11.25 -5.21 16.89
CA PRO A 235 11.68 -5.04 15.49
C PRO A 235 13.15 -5.38 15.29
N SER A 236 13.45 -6.24 14.33
CA SER A 236 14.84 -6.55 13.97
C SER A 236 15.36 -5.58 12.90
N PRO A 237 16.67 -5.25 12.86
CA PRO A 237 17.25 -4.39 11.83
C PRO A 237 17.01 -4.86 10.40
N GLU A 238 16.89 -6.17 10.18
CA GLU A 238 16.62 -6.78 8.88
C GLU A 238 15.27 -6.38 8.29
N GLU A 239 14.31 -6.02 9.15
CA GLU A 239 12.95 -5.67 8.73
C GLU A 239 12.87 -4.28 8.07
N PHE A 240 13.86 -3.42 8.30
CA PHE A 240 13.90 -2.08 7.74
C PHE A 240 15.20 -1.74 7.00
N GLU A 241 15.98 -2.77 6.63
CA GLU A 241 17.19 -2.59 5.82
C GLU A 241 16.89 -2.18 4.37
N ASN A 242 17.90 -1.61 3.71
CA ASN A 242 17.94 -1.52 2.25
C ASN A 242 18.43 -2.87 1.68
N ALA A 243 17.50 -3.79 1.40
CA ALA A 243 17.84 -5.13 0.92
C ALA A 243 18.52 -5.15 -0.47
N PHE A 244 18.42 -4.08 -1.26
CA PHE A 244 19.16 -3.96 -2.52
C PHE A 244 20.68 -3.96 -2.31
N ALA A 245 21.16 -3.48 -1.17
CA ALA A 245 22.59 -3.47 -0.85
C ALA A 245 23.22 -4.88 -0.73
N ARG A 246 22.40 -5.93 -0.62
CA ARG A 246 22.87 -7.33 -0.57
C ARG A 246 23.03 -7.96 -1.96
N ILE A 247 22.57 -7.30 -3.02
CA ILE A 247 22.59 -7.86 -4.37
C ILE A 247 23.94 -7.57 -5.01
N GLU A 248 24.56 -8.62 -5.53
CA GLU A 248 25.80 -8.50 -6.28
C GLU A 248 25.58 -7.75 -7.60
N GLN A 249 26.45 -6.81 -7.88
CA GLN A 249 26.41 -6.05 -9.13
C GLN A 249 26.68 -6.97 -10.33
N SER A 250 25.93 -6.79 -11.39
CA SER A 250 26.15 -7.49 -12.66
C SER A 250 27.33 -6.84 -13.41
N SER A 251 28.11 -7.65 -14.12
CA SER A 251 29.14 -7.17 -15.04
C SER A 251 28.57 -6.32 -16.19
N SER A 252 27.29 -6.54 -16.55
CA SER A 252 26.57 -5.79 -17.56
C SER A 252 25.38 -5.02 -16.91
N SER A 253 25.02 -3.88 -17.48
CA SER A 253 23.85 -3.10 -17.08
C SER A 253 22.87 -2.99 -18.24
N SER A 254 21.58 -3.12 -17.96
CA SER A 254 20.55 -2.72 -18.92
C SER A 254 20.26 -1.23 -18.77
N GLY A 255 20.22 -0.54 -19.90
CA GLY A 255 19.81 0.88 -19.90
C GLY A 255 18.32 1.04 -19.58
N PHE A 256 17.95 2.22 -19.06
CA PHE A 256 16.55 2.58 -18.80
C PHE A 256 15.77 3.05 -20.05
N VAL A 257 16.42 3.07 -21.22
CA VAL A 257 15.79 3.61 -22.41
C VAL A 257 14.94 2.52 -23.07
N GLU A 258 13.70 2.45 -22.68
CA GLU A 258 12.68 1.70 -23.42
C GLU A 258 12.03 2.60 -24.48
N ARG A 259 11.61 1.98 -25.58
CA ARG A 259 10.85 2.68 -26.64
C ARG A 259 9.48 3.09 -26.12
N ALA A 260 8.93 4.20 -26.62
CA ALA A 260 7.56 4.58 -26.33
C ALA A 260 6.58 3.45 -26.71
N ALA A 261 5.58 3.23 -25.86
CA ALA A 261 4.49 2.29 -26.10
C ALA A 261 3.26 3.02 -26.63
N LEU A 262 2.41 2.30 -27.37
CA LEU A 262 1.09 2.77 -27.73
C LEU A 262 0.29 3.15 -26.49
N GLN A 263 -0.39 4.27 -26.55
CA GLN A 263 -1.28 4.71 -25.49
C GLN A 263 -2.73 4.47 -25.88
N MET A 264 -3.56 4.14 -24.91
CA MET A 264 -5.01 4.09 -25.11
C MET A 264 -5.53 5.49 -25.45
N SER A 265 -6.65 5.56 -26.16
CA SER A 265 -7.33 6.79 -26.52
C SER A 265 -8.01 7.45 -25.29
N GLY A 266 -8.64 8.58 -25.51
CA GLY A 266 -9.33 9.34 -24.49
C GLY A 266 -8.49 10.45 -23.86
N ARG A 267 -9.18 11.54 -23.52
CA ARG A 267 -8.59 12.70 -22.83
C ARG A 267 -8.31 12.35 -21.38
N LEU A 268 -7.15 12.73 -20.88
CA LEU A 268 -6.82 12.59 -19.46
C LEU A 268 -7.70 13.51 -18.61
N SER A 269 -8.28 12.95 -17.56
CA SER A 269 -9.04 13.70 -16.58
C SER A 269 -8.13 14.59 -15.72
N GLU A 270 -8.69 15.64 -15.18
CA GLU A 270 -8.03 16.48 -14.16
C GLU A 270 -7.94 15.72 -12.83
N ASN A 271 -8.99 14.98 -12.47
CA ASN A 271 -8.97 14.09 -11.31
C ASN A 271 -8.16 12.82 -11.59
N ARG A 272 -7.32 12.43 -10.63
CA ARG A 272 -6.39 11.31 -10.76
C ARG A 272 -6.39 10.42 -9.50
N PRO A 273 -7.03 9.26 -9.57
CA PRO A 273 -7.83 8.70 -10.67
C PRO A 273 -9.15 9.46 -10.87
N CYS A 274 -9.71 9.38 -12.07
CA CYS A 274 -11.06 9.87 -12.32
C CYS A 274 -12.14 8.85 -11.95
N ARG A 275 -11.76 7.57 -11.83
CA ARG A 275 -12.64 6.46 -11.47
C ARG A 275 -11.80 5.28 -10.97
N VAL A 276 -12.35 4.54 -10.01
CA VAL A 276 -11.81 3.24 -9.58
C VAL A 276 -12.91 2.20 -9.74
N LEU A 277 -12.61 1.12 -10.44
CA LEU A 277 -13.48 -0.03 -10.63
C LEU A 277 -12.85 -1.27 -10.01
N HIS A 278 -13.70 -2.14 -9.47
CA HIS A 278 -13.31 -3.44 -8.94
C HIS A 278 -14.11 -4.53 -9.65
N PHE A 279 -13.41 -5.48 -10.24
CA PHE A 279 -13.98 -6.72 -10.74
C PHE A 279 -13.77 -7.79 -9.68
N ARG A 280 -14.83 -8.08 -8.95
CA ARG A 280 -14.86 -9.13 -7.95
C ARG A 280 -15.22 -10.45 -8.62
N MET A 281 -14.35 -11.44 -8.47
CA MET A 281 -14.44 -12.73 -9.15
C MET A 281 -14.19 -13.87 -8.16
N ASP A 282 -14.71 -15.06 -8.48
CA ASP A 282 -14.28 -16.29 -7.83
C ASP A 282 -12.87 -16.66 -8.28
N ALA A 283 -11.95 -16.86 -7.32
CA ALA A 283 -10.55 -17.13 -7.64
C ALA A 283 -10.35 -18.49 -8.32
N ALA A 284 -11.15 -19.50 -7.95
CA ALA A 284 -11.10 -20.81 -8.60
C ALA A 284 -11.57 -20.71 -10.05
N GLY A 285 -12.68 -20.00 -10.31
CA GLY A 285 -13.18 -19.77 -11.66
C GLY A 285 -12.19 -19.01 -12.53
N LEU A 286 -11.54 -17.97 -11.98
CA LEU A 286 -10.48 -17.24 -12.67
C LEU A 286 -9.27 -18.13 -13.00
N HIS A 287 -8.89 -19.02 -12.08
CA HIS A 287 -7.80 -19.97 -12.28
C HIS A 287 -8.15 -21.00 -13.38
N GLU A 288 -9.36 -21.53 -13.39
CA GLU A 288 -9.82 -22.48 -14.42
C GLU A 288 -9.88 -21.80 -15.81
N ALA A 289 -10.30 -20.52 -15.90
CA ALA A 289 -10.24 -19.76 -17.14
C ALA A 289 -8.80 -19.60 -17.65
N ALA A 290 -7.84 -19.31 -16.79
CA ALA A 290 -6.42 -19.25 -17.14
C ALA A 290 -5.87 -20.60 -17.63
N LYS A 291 -6.26 -21.70 -17.00
CA LYS A 291 -5.85 -23.07 -17.38
C LYS A 291 -6.29 -23.47 -18.80
N LYS A 292 -7.43 -22.96 -19.28
CA LYS A 292 -7.88 -23.21 -20.68
C LYS A 292 -6.81 -22.82 -21.70
N TYR A 293 -6.00 -21.82 -21.38
CA TYR A 293 -4.90 -21.32 -22.23
C TYR A 293 -3.51 -21.76 -21.71
N ARG A 294 -3.45 -22.77 -20.85
CA ARG A 294 -2.20 -23.26 -20.22
C ARG A 294 -1.37 -22.13 -19.58
N ALA A 295 -2.05 -21.12 -19.05
CA ALA A 295 -1.45 -19.90 -18.52
C ALA A 295 -1.60 -19.79 -17.00
N THR A 296 -0.70 -19.04 -16.35
CA THR A 296 -0.93 -18.56 -15.00
C THR A 296 -1.98 -17.44 -15.02
N VAL A 297 -2.62 -17.17 -13.88
CA VAL A 297 -3.58 -16.05 -13.77
C VAL A 297 -2.94 -14.72 -14.22
N THR A 298 -1.67 -14.47 -13.88
CA THR A 298 -0.96 -13.26 -14.32
C THR A 298 -0.83 -13.20 -15.84
N VAL A 299 -0.40 -14.28 -16.47
CA VAL A 299 -0.25 -14.35 -17.95
C VAL A 299 -1.58 -14.19 -18.65
N TYR A 300 -2.62 -14.85 -18.15
CA TYR A 300 -3.97 -14.76 -18.65
C TYR A 300 -4.51 -13.31 -18.60
N LEU A 301 -4.42 -12.66 -17.43
CA LEU A 301 -4.86 -11.28 -17.28
C LEU A 301 -4.06 -10.31 -18.16
N LEU A 302 -2.75 -10.52 -18.31
CA LEU A 302 -1.93 -9.71 -19.23
C LEU A 302 -2.42 -9.85 -20.67
N ALA A 303 -2.74 -11.07 -21.12
CA ALA A 303 -3.28 -11.30 -22.47
C ALA A 303 -4.62 -10.59 -22.65
N LEU A 304 -5.53 -10.67 -21.68
CA LEU A 304 -6.80 -9.93 -21.72
C LEU A 304 -6.59 -8.42 -21.74
N MET A 305 -5.64 -7.91 -20.94
CA MET A 305 -5.32 -6.48 -20.90
C MET A 305 -4.72 -5.98 -22.22
N PHE A 306 -3.92 -6.78 -22.92
CA PHE A 306 -3.45 -6.45 -24.27
C PHE A 306 -4.61 -6.36 -25.25
N MET A 307 -5.56 -7.30 -25.22
CA MET A 307 -6.75 -7.27 -26.08
C MET A 307 -7.65 -6.07 -25.75
N ALA A 308 -7.86 -5.78 -24.48
CA ALA A 308 -8.62 -4.62 -24.03
C ALA A 308 -7.92 -3.30 -24.40
N GLY A 309 -6.62 -3.22 -24.27
CA GLY A 309 -5.83 -2.07 -24.68
C GLY A 309 -5.86 -1.84 -26.20
N LYS A 310 -5.91 -2.93 -27.02
CA LYS A 310 -6.10 -2.83 -28.46
C LYS A 310 -7.49 -2.28 -28.81
N ALA A 311 -8.53 -2.69 -28.11
CA ALA A 311 -9.89 -2.16 -28.30
C ALA A 311 -10.01 -0.69 -27.87
N ALA A 312 -9.17 -0.23 -26.96
CA ALA A 312 -9.19 1.13 -26.42
C ALA A 312 -8.19 2.10 -27.11
N THR A 313 -7.66 1.77 -28.28
CA THR A 313 -6.76 2.65 -29.04
C THR A 313 -7.15 2.73 -30.50
N ASP A 314 -7.05 3.93 -31.08
CA ASP A 314 -7.25 4.17 -32.51
C ASP A 314 -6.00 3.88 -33.36
N GLN A 315 -4.88 3.55 -32.70
CA GLN A 315 -3.62 3.32 -33.39
C GLN A 315 -3.53 1.88 -33.89
N MET A 316 -3.20 1.73 -35.18
CA MET A 316 -3.13 0.43 -35.87
C MET A 316 -1.70 -0.11 -36.01
N LYS A 317 -0.68 0.66 -35.61
CA LYS A 317 0.74 0.27 -35.73
C LYS A 317 1.48 0.64 -34.46
N GLY A 318 2.44 -0.20 -34.08
CA GLY A 318 3.30 0.00 -32.91
C GLY A 318 3.15 -1.12 -31.88
N GLU A 319 3.68 -0.91 -30.69
CA GLU A 319 3.71 -1.92 -29.63
C GLU A 319 2.98 -1.40 -28.37
N GLN A 320 2.15 -2.24 -27.79
CA GLN A 320 1.69 -2.05 -26.41
C GLN A 320 2.74 -2.60 -25.45
N SER A 321 2.83 -2.00 -24.28
CA SER A 321 3.72 -2.42 -23.19
C SER A 321 2.99 -2.40 -21.87
N ILE A 322 3.04 -3.51 -21.12
CA ILE A 322 2.46 -3.58 -19.78
C ILE A 322 3.59 -3.74 -18.78
N GLN A 323 3.64 -2.83 -17.79
CA GLN A 323 4.58 -2.90 -16.69
C GLN A 323 4.11 -3.96 -15.68
N VAL A 324 5.04 -4.84 -15.29
CA VAL A 324 4.79 -5.88 -14.29
C VAL A 324 5.84 -5.78 -13.19
N PRO A 325 5.45 -5.40 -11.96
CA PRO A 325 6.35 -5.41 -10.82
C PRO A 325 6.86 -6.82 -10.50
N VAL A 326 8.12 -6.92 -10.10
CA VAL A 326 8.80 -8.15 -9.71
C VAL A 326 9.27 -8.03 -8.27
N ASN A 327 8.72 -8.87 -7.38
CA ASN A 327 9.14 -8.92 -5.99
C ASN A 327 10.51 -9.60 -5.87
N MET A 328 11.52 -8.84 -5.48
CA MET A 328 12.91 -9.32 -5.37
C MET A 328 13.11 -10.33 -4.25
N ARG A 329 12.19 -10.38 -3.26
CA ARG A 329 12.21 -11.39 -2.17
C ARG A 329 12.08 -12.82 -2.71
N LYS A 330 11.56 -12.99 -3.93
CA LYS A 330 11.53 -14.26 -4.64
C LYS A 330 12.94 -14.82 -4.94
N PHE A 331 13.88 -13.93 -5.20
CA PHE A 331 15.26 -14.28 -5.56
C PHE A 331 16.24 -14.14 -4.40
N TYR A 332 15.95 -13.20 -3.50
CA TYR A 332 16.76 -12.81 -2.36
C TYR A 332 15.86 -12.72 -1.13
N PRO A 333 15.74 -13.82 -0.36
CA PRO A 333 14.92 -13.81 0.85
C PRO A 333 15.29 -12.64 1.78
N SER A 334 14.32 -11.84 2.17
CA SER A 334 14.50 -10.69 3.05
C SER A 334 13.24 -10.44 3.88
N LYS A 335 13.44 -10.03 5.11
CA LYS A 335 12.38 -9.61 6.03
C LYS A 335 12.01 -8.13 5.86
N THR A 336 12.69 -7.39 5.00
CA THR A 336 12.44 -5.94 4.88
C THR A 336 10.99 -5.63 4.49
N VAL A 337 10.39 -4.67 5.18
CA VAL A 337 9.09 -4.06 4.81
C VAL A 337 9.27 -2.83 3.93
N ARG A 338 10.51 -2.44 3.64
CA ARG A 338 10.81 -1.35 2.70
C ARG A 338 10.68 -1.84 1.26
N ASN A 339 10.90 -0.95 0.28
CA ASN A 339 10.86 -1.37 -1.11
C ASN A 339 11.93 -2.40 -1.43
N PHE A 340 11.49 -3.51 -1.97
CA PHE A 340 12.35 -4.54 -2.53
C PHE A 340 11.70 -5.17 -3.77
N SER A 341 11.23 -4.29 -4.66
CA SER A 341 10.65 -4.67 -5.95
C SER A 341 11.27 -3.87 -7.08
N LEU A 342 11.42 -4.52 -8.23
CA LEU A 342 11.75 -3.93 -9.52
C LEU A 342 10.57 -4.17 -10.47
N TYR A 343 10.76 -4.02 -11.77
CA TYR A 343 9.72 -4.28 -12.76
C TYR A 343 10.31 -4.80 -14.07
N CYS A 344 9.46 -5.42 -14.88
CA CYS A 344 9.76 -5.69 -16.29
C CYS A 344 8.62 -5.17 -17.18
N GLY A 345 8.93 -4.90 -18.45
CA GLY A 345 7.98 -4.50 -19.47
C GLY A 345 7.68 -5.66 -20.42
N ILE A 346 6.42 -6.07 -20.50
CA ILE A 346 5.96 -7.07 -21.47
C ILE A 346 5.42 -6.31 -22.68
N ARG A 347 5.94 -6.63 -23.87
CA ARG A 347 5.62 -5.89 -25.10
C ARG A 347 5.04 -6.82 -26.17
N LEU A 348 3.98 -6.36 -26.80
CA LEU A 348 3.40 -7.03 -27.97
C LEU A 348 3.10 -6.01 -29.09
N PRO A 349 3.51 -6.29 -30.34
CA PRO A 349 3.04 -5.56 -31.50
C PRO A 349 1.52 -5.66 -31.62
N ILE A 350 0.85 -4.56 -31.95
CA ILE A 350 -0.61 -4.49 -31.98
C ILE A 350 -1.24 -5.47 -32.98
N GLU A 351 -0.55 -5.74 -34.06
CA GLU A 351 -0.96 -6.70 -35.10
C GLU A 351 -0.91 -8.17 -34.64
N LYS A 352 -0.12 -8.47 -33.59
CA LYS A 352 -0.03 -9.81 -32.96
C LYS A 352 -1.04 -10.01 -31.82
N ILE A 353 -1.82 -8.98 -31.49
CA ILE A 353 -2.81 -9.07 -30.42
C ILE A 353 -4.13 -9.60 -30.99
N GLY A 354 -4.56 -10.77 -30.52
CA GLY A 354 -5.83 -11.41 -30.93
C GLY A 354 -5.88 -12.92 -30.68
N ASP A 355 -4.80 -13.63 -30.93
CA ASP A 355 -4.71 -15.06 -30.66
C ASP A 355 -4.23 -15.31 -29.23
N MET A 356 -5.10 -15.87 -28.40
CA MET A 356 -4.84 -16.11 -26.97
C MET A 356 -3.70 -17.09 -26.72
N GLU A 357 -3.60 -18.19 -27.51
CA GLU A 357 -2.52 -19.19 -27.31
C GLU A 357 -1.16 -18.61 -27.67
N ALA A 358 -1.06 -17.94 -28.81
CA ALA A 358 0.17 -17.28 -29.22
C ALA A 358 0.60 -16.18 -28.24
N MET A 359 -0.37 -15.38 -27.77
CA MET A 359 -0.12 -14.30 -26.81
C MET A 359 0.35 -14.84 -25.46
N THR A 360 -0.33 -15.84 -24.89
CA THR A 360 0.03 -16.39 -23.58
C THR A 360 1.41 -17.05 -23.61
N GLY A 361 1.75 -17.74 -24.72
CA GLY A 361 3.10 -18.29 -24.94
C GLY A 361 4.19 -17.21 -24.96
N GLU A 362 3.98 -16.15 -25.74
CA GLU A 362 4.95 -15.05 -25.85
C GLU A 362 5.07 -14.25 -24.55
N ILE A 363 3.95 -13.97 -23.86
CA ILE A 363 3.93 -13.29 -22.56
C ILE A 363 4.71 -14.11 -21.51
N SER A 364 4.48 -15.43 -21.45
CA SER A 364 5.19 -16.32 -20.53
C SER A 364 6.70 -16.27 -20.78
N ARG A 365 7.12 -16.42 -22.04
CA ARG A 365 8.52 -16.33 -22.44
C ARG A 365 9.17 -15.00 -22.04
N GLN A 366 8.46 -13.88 -22.24
CA GLN A 366 8.96 -12.56 -21.83
C GLN A 366 9.03 -12.41 -20.31
N LEU A 367 8.04 -12.90 -19.56
CA LEU A 367 8.07 -12.87 -18.09
C LEU A 367 9.23 -13.69 -17.54
N GLU A 368 9.46 -14.88 -18.06
CA GLU A 368 10.59 -15.73 -17.67
C GLU A 368 11.94 -15.07 -17.96
N SER A 369 12.10 -14.51 -19.15
CA SER A 369 13.35 -13.88 -19.57
C SER A 369 13.61 -12.54 -18.87
N LYS A 370 12.61 -11.61 -18.91
CA LYS A 370 12.77 -10.24 -18.41
C LYS A 370 12.53 -10.11 -16.90
N GLY A 371 11.77 -11.05 -16.31
CA GLY A 371 11.52 -11.14 -14.87
C GLY A 371 12.49 -12.09 -14.16
N SER A 372 13.55 -12.56 -14.82
CA SER A 372 14.56 -13.43 -14.22
C SER A 372 15.46 -12.69 -13.23
N LYS A 373 16.11 -13.45 -12.34
CA LYS A 373 17.11 -12.91 -11.40
C LYS A 373 18.19 -12.10 -12.10
N GLU A 374 18.70 -12.63 -13.19
CA GLU A 374 19.80 -12.03 -13.99
C GLU A 374 19.33 -10.70 -14.63
N ALA A 375 18.11 -10.65 -15.17
CA ALA A 375 17.57 -9.46 -15.75
C ALA A 375 17.34 -8.37 -14.68
N MET A 376 16.84 -8.74 -13.52
CA MET A 376 16.65 -7.83 -12.39
C MET A 376 17.98 -7.29 -11.86
N ASN A 377 19.01 -8.13 -11.77
CA ASN A 377 20.35 -7.69 -11.35
C ASN A 377 20.97 -6.70 -12.35
N ARG A 378 20.81 -6.93 -13.66
CA ARG A 378 21.26 -5.96 -14.68
C ARG A 378 20.54 -4.62 -14.56
N MET A 379 19.22 -4.65 -14.31
CA MET A 379 18.43 -3.43 -14.11
C MET A 379 18.87 -2.68 -12.85
N LEU A 380 19.06 -3.38 -11.74
CA LEU A 380 19.56 -2.78 -10.50
C LEU A 380 20.93 -2.12 -10.71
N THR A 381 21.87 -2.85 -11.33
CA THR A 381 23.20 -2.32 -11.63
C THR A 381 23.14 -1.04 -12.46
N GLY A 382 22.24 -0.97 -13.45
CA GLY A 382 21.99 0.25 -14.22
C GLY A 382 21.45 1.40 -13.36
N THR A 383 20.51 1.09 -12.46
CA THR A 383 19.95 2.08 -11.51
C THR A 383 21.02 2.62 -10.57
N GLU A 384 21.82 1.74 -9.99
CA GLU A 384 22.90 2.13 -9.07
C GLU A 384 23.97 2.98 -9.76
N ARG A 385 24.36 2.65 -10.99
CA ARG A 385 25.29 3.47 -11.78
C ARG A 385 24.76 4.89 -12.00
N LEU A 386 23.46 5.01 -12.36
CA LEU A 386 22.80 6.30 -12.52
C LEU A 386 22.75 7.07 -11.19
N VAL A 387 22.33 6.43 -10.11
CA VAL A 387 22.26 7.03 -8.77
C VAL A 387 23.65 7.49 -8.32
N ASN A 388 24.69 6.68 -8.55
CA ASN A 388 26.06 7.00 -8.18
C ASN A 388 26.63 8.15 -9.02
N SER A 389 26.34 8.22 -10.32
CA SER A 389 26.75 9.35 -11.16
C SER A 389 26.15 10.69 -10.71
N LEU A 390 24.96 10.64 -10.10
CA LEU A 390 24.27 11.81 -9.56
C LEU A 390 24.57 12.07 -8.08
N ARG A 391 25.44 11.28 -7.46
CA ARG A 391 25.65 11.25 -6.00
C ARG A 391 25.94 12.64 -5.42
N PHE A 392 26.81 13.41 -6.05
CA PHE A 392 27.24 14.73 -5.57
C PHE A 392 26.53 15.91 -6.24
N VAL A 393 25.54 15.66 -7.10
CA VAL A 393 24.72 16.72 -7.68
C VAL A 393 23.72 17.21 -6.63
N PRO A 394 23.66 18.50 -6.28
CA PRO A 394 22.68 19.01 -5.32
C PRO A 394 21.23 18.72 -5.76
N LEU A 395 20.36 18.42 -4.79
CA LEU A 395 18.96 18.07 -5.06
C LEU A 395 18.21 19.19 -5.81
N ALA A 396 18.55 20.45 -5.55
CA ALA A 396 17.99 21.62 -6.23
C ALA A 396 18.23 21.62 -7.75
N VAL A 397 19.34 21.04 -8.21
CA VAL A 397 19.70 20.90 -9.63
C VAL A 397 19.13 19.59 -10.20
N LYS A 398 19.28 18.50 -9.44
CA LYS A 398 18.88 17.15 -9.81
C LYS A 398 17.36 17.02 -10.03
N GLN A 399 16.56 17.65 -9.18
CA GLN A 399 15.09 17.49 -9.20
C GLN A 399 14.45 18.12 -10.45
N PRO A 400 14.77 19.34 -10.90
CA PRO A 400 14.28 19.87 -12.16
C PRO A 400 14.73 19.04 -13.37
N ALA A 401 15.99 18.62 -13.43
CA ALA A 401 16.53 17.80 -14.51
C ALA A 401 15.80 16.44 -14.60
N ALA A 402 15.60 15.77 -13.46
CA ALA A 402 14.85 14.53 -13.41
C ALA A 402 13.39 14.70 -13.89
N ARG A 403 12.72 15.78 -13.49
CA ARG A 403 11.35 16.07 -13.95
C ARG A 403 11.27 16.26 -15.47
N LEU A 404 12.27 16.90 -16.08
CA LEU A 404 12.36 17.03 -17.53
C LEU A 404 12.54 15.67 -18.19
N ILE A 405 13.51 14.87 -17.73
CA ILE A 405 13.80 13.54 -18.29
C ILE A 405 12.59 12.62 -18.12
N TYR A 406 11.98 12.55 -16.93
CA TYR A 406 10.80 11.74 -16.68
C TYR A 406 9.54 12.25 -17.41
N GLY A 407 9.42 13.57 -17.63
CA GLY A 407 8.34 14.14 -18.43
C GLY A 407 8.42 13.78 -19.89
N PHE A 408 9.64 13.64 -20.44
CA PHE A 408 9.84 13.27 -21.85
C PHE A 408 9.86 11.75 -22.10
N LEU A 409 10.43 10.96 -21.18
CA LEU A 409 10.68 9.53 -21.37
C LEU A 409 9.76 8.65 -20.54
N GLY A 410 9.37 9.07 -19.34
CA GLY A 410 8.70 8.21 -18.36
C GLY A 410 7.21 7.96 -18.64
N ASP A 411 6.52 8.93 -19.19
CA ASP A 411 5.05 8.91 -19.28
C ASP A 411 4.49 8.07 -20.43
N LYS A 412 5.34 7.58 -21.35
CA LYS A 412 4.90 6.85 -22.57
C LYS A 412 5.57 5.48 -22.73
N ILE A 413 6.30 5.02 -21.76
CA ILE A 413 7.01 3.73 -21.84
C ILE A 413 6.04 2.56 -21.74
N PHE A 414 4.97 2.72 -20.96
CA PHE A 414 3.98 1.70 -20.72
C PHE A 414 2.58 2.15 -21.14
N THR A 415 1.82 1.23 -21.76
CA THR A 415 0.39 1.39 -22.02
C THR A 415 -0.40 1.29 -20.72
N ASN A 416 -0.09 0.26 -19.93
CA ASN A 416 -0.75 -0.09 -18.68
C ASN A 416 0.26 -0.64 -17.66
N THR A 417 -0.23 -0.89 -16.44
CA THR A 417 0.48 -1.59 -15.38
C THR A 417 -0.41 -2.71 -14.84
N LEU A 418 0.17 -3.88 -14.54
CA LEU A 418 -0.48 -4.93 -13.77
C LEU A 418 0.39 -5.31 -12.58
N SER A 419 -0.10 -5.05 -11.37
CA SER A 419 0.51 -5.53 -10.14
C SER A 419 -0.33 -6.64 -9.52
N ASN A 420 0.23 -7.85 -9.45
CA ASN A 420 -0.46 -9.00 -8.84
C ASN A 420 0.19 -9.36 -7.50
N MET A 421 -0.58 -9.18 -6.40
CA MET A 421 -0.17 -9.56 -5.05
C MET A 421 -0.31 -11.05 -4.77
N GLY A 422 -0.99 -11.79 -5.67
CA GLY A 422 -1.28 -13.21 -5.46
C GLY A 422 -2.31 -13.44 -4.36
N VAL A 423 -2.22 -14.64 -3.75
CA VAL A 423 -3.12 -15.05 -2.66
C VAL A 423 -2.55 -14.57 -1.32
N VAL A 424 -3.32 -13.75 -0.63
CA VAL A 424 -2.98 -13.28 0.72
C VAL A 424 -3.41 -14.34 1.73
N GLN A 425 -2.42 -14.92 2.40
CA GLN A 425 -2.66 -15.84 3.49
C GLN A 425 -2.99 -15.05 4.76
N LEU A 426 -4.10 -15.43 5.40
CA LEU A 426 -4.54 -14.86 6.66
C LEU A 426 -4.67 -15.99 7.70
N PRO A 427 -4.44 -15.72 9.00
CA PRO A 427 -4.83 -16.65 10.06
C PRO A 427 -6.33 -16.96 9.98
N ASP A 428 -6.72 -18.20 10.25
CA ASP A 428 -8.13 -18.67 10.08
C ASP A 428 -9.16 -17.81 10.80
N ARG A 429 -8.83 -17.32 12.00
CA ARG A 429 -9.74 -16.48 12.78
C ARG A 429 -9.90 -15.09 12.15
N MET A 430 -8.80 -14.50 11.68
CA MET A 430 -8.81 -13.24 10.96
C MET A 430 -9.54 -13.38 9.62
N ALA A 431 -9.30 -14.48 8.90
CA ALA A 431 -9.94 -14.77 7.62
C ALA A 431 -11.47 -14.80 7.71
N LYS A 432 -12.01 -15.29 8.85
CA LYS A 432 -13.46 -15.32 9.11
C LYS A 432 -14.11 -13.94 9.22
N GLU A 433 -13.35 -12.92 9.60
CA GLU A 433 -13.84 -11.54 9.77
C GLU A 433 -13.67 -10.69 8.52
N ILE A 434 -12.97 -11.20 7.50
CA ILE A 434 -12.65 -10.48 6.27
C ILE A 434 -13.47 -11.01 5.10
N GLU A 435 -14.20 -10.14 4.43
CA GLU A 435 -14.97 -10.46 3.23
C GLU A 435 -14.13 -10.42 1.95
N ALA A 436 -13.28 -9.39 1.85
CA ALA A 436 -12.45 -9.14 0.67
C ALA A 436 -11.27 -8.23 1.02
N MET A 437 -10.33 -8.15 0.09
CA MET A 437 -9.28 -7.12 0.08
C MET A 437 -9.23 -6.47 -1.29
N ASP A 438 -8.84 -5.21 -1.37
CA ASP A 438 -8.49 -4.55 -2.62
C ASP A 438 -7.07 -4.02 -2.61
N PHE A 439 -6.56 -3.82 -3.81
CA PHE A 439 -5.30 -3.18 -4.07
C PHE A 439 -5.50 -2.18 -5.19
N VAL A 440 -5.29 -0.89 -4.94
CA VAL A 440 -5.46 0.17 -5.93
C VAL A 440 -4.11 0.85 -6.17
N LEU A 441 -3.69 0.85 -7.42
CA LEU A 441 -2.52 1.62 -7.84
C LEU A 441 -2.92 3.06 -8.12
N GLY A 442 -2.23 4.00 -7.52
CA GLY A 442 -2.37 5.40 -7.87
C GLY A 442 -1.82 5.70 -9.27
N THR A 443 -2.26 6.80 -9.79
CA THR A 443 -2.01 7.24 -11.16
C THR A 443 -0.87 8.24 -11.22
N ALA A 444 0.33 7.80 -10.85
CA ALA A 444 1.53 8.66 -10.86
C ALA A 444 2.04 9.00 -12.27
N ILE A 445 1.69 8.17 -13.25
CA ILE A 445 2.13 8.23 -14.64
C ILE A 445 0.89 8.37 -15.53
N SER A 446 1.08 8.81 -16.77
CA SER A 446 -0.02 9.06 -17.73
C SER A 446 -0.67 7.79 -18.31
N ASN A 447 -0.47 6.62 -17.71
CA ASN A 447 -1.18 5.41 -18.10
C ASN A 447 -2.69 5.62 -17.91
N ARG A 448 -3.50 5.38 -18.96
CA ARG A 448 -4.95 5.56 -18.89
C ARG A 448 -5.64 4.63 -17.91
N ALA A 449 -5.01 3.48 -17.61
CA ALA A 449 -5.45 2.56 -16.58
C ALA A 449 -4.25 1.95 -15.86
N SER A 450 -4.34 1.81 -14.54
CA SER A 450 -3.42 1.04 -13.72
C SER A 450 -4.20 -0.09 -13.05
N CYS A 451 -3.77 -1.34 -13.26
CA CYS A 451 -4.49 -2.51 -12.82
C CYS A 451 -3.73 -3.26 -11.73
N SER A 452 -4.47 -3.88 -10.83
CA SER A 452 -3.92 -4.70 -9.77
C SER A 452 -4.85 -5.86 -9.43
N LEU A 453 -4.26 -6.93 -8.89
CA LEU A 453 -4.98 -8.12 -8.42
C LEU A 453 -4.53 -8.47 -7.01
N VAL A 454 -5.49 -8.79 -6.16
CA VAL A 454 -5.27 -9.42 -4.86
C VAL A 454 -6.34 -10.49 -4.63
N THR A 455 -5.96 -11.60 -4.03
CA THR A 455 -6.89 -12.70 -3.72
C THR A 455 -6.87 -13.00 -2.24
N VAL A 456 -8.04 -13.11 -1.64
CA VAL A 456 -8.24 -13.54 -0.25
C VAL A 456 -9.54 -14.35 -0.15
N ASN A 457 -9.57 -15.39 0.68
CA ASN A 457 -10.77 -16.21 0.93
C ASN A 457 -11.52 -16.62 -0.36
N ASN A 458 -10.80 -17.09 -1.37
CA ASN A 458 -11.33 -17.42 -2.71
C ASN A 458 -11.97 -16.25 -3.47
N THR A 459 -11.85 -15.02 -3.00
CA THR A 459 -12.27 -13.81 -3.72
C THR A 459 -11.07 -13.16 -4.39
N ALA A 460 -11.08 -13.10 -5.72
CA ALA A 460 -10.10 -12.36 -6.52
C ALA A 460 -10.66 -10.97 -6.84
N MET A 461 -9.97 -9.93 -6.39
CA MET A 461 -10.33 -8.53 -6.63
C MET A 461 -9.36 -7.92 -7.64
N PHE A 462 -9.83 -7.70 -8.85
CA PHE A 462 -9.07 -6.98 -9.88
C PHE A 462 -9.51 -5.53 -9.91
N SER A 463 -8.60 -4.64 -9.57
CA SER A 463 -8.89 -3.20 -9.45
C SER A 463 -8.31 -2.43 -10.63
N ILE A 464 -9.06 -1.48 -11.15
CA ILE A 464 -8.70 -0.63 -12.30
C ILE A 464 -8.81 0.82 -11.84
N ALA A 465 -7.68 1.52 -11.73
CA ALA A 465 -7.65 2.97 -11.51
C ALA A 465 -7.52 3.68 -12.86
N LYS A 466 -8.53 4.47 -13.22
CA LYS A 466 -8.66 5.11 -14.53
C LYS A 466 -8.18 6.56 -14.52
N LEU A 467 -7.60 6.99 -15.64
CA LEU A 467 -7.27 8.40 -15.94
C LEU A 467 -8.11 8.99 -17.07
N THR A 468 -8.99 8.22 -17.66
CA THR A 468 -9.91 8.65 -18.72
C THR A 468 -11.30 8.14 -18.45
N ALA A 469 -12.31 8.89 -18.85
CA ALA A 469 -13.71 8.48 -18.78
C ALA A 469 -14.10 7.46 -19.85
N ASP A 470 -13.27 7.27 -20.88
CA ASP A 470 -13.50 6.29 -21.96
C ASP A 470 -13.61 4.87 -21.37
N PRO A 471 -14.73 4.15 -21.54
CA PRO A 471 -14.96 2.85 -20.92
C PRO A 471 -14.43 1.66 -21.75
N SER A 472 -13.92 1.88 -22.95
CA SER A 472 -13.59 0.82 -23.93
C SER A 472 -12.65 -0.25 -23.36
N PHE A 473 -11.72 0.13 -22.47
CA PHE A 473 -10.77 -0.82 -21.88
C PHE A 473 -11.45 -1.78 -20.90
N GLU A 474 -12.17 -1.25 -19.93
CA GLU A 474 -12.83 -2.06 -18.89
C GLU A 474 -14.02 -2.85 -19.43
N GLU A 475 -14.78 -2.28 -20.38
CA GLU A 475 -15.87 -2.99 -21.05
C GLU A 475 -15.36 -4.19 -21.83
N LYS A 476 -14.28 -4.00 -22.62
CA LYS A 476 -13.67 -5.12 -23.35
C LYS A 476 -13.09 -6.17 -22.41
N LEU A 477 -12.45 -5.76 -21.31
CA LEU A 477 -11.91 -6.69 -20.32
C LEU A 477 -13.04 -7.51 -19.68
N TYR A 478 -14.15 -6.87 -19.31
CA TYR A 478 -15.33 -7.52 -18.76
C TYR A 478 -15.94 -8.52 -19.76
N GLU A 479 -16.10 -8.13 -21.04
CA GLU A 479 -16.59 -9.00 -22.11
C GLU A 479 -15.73 -10.25 -22.27
N LEU A 480 -14.40 -10.09 -22.26
CA LEU A 480 -13.47 -11.19 -22.41
C LEU A 480 -13.51 -12.17 -21.22
N LEU A 481 -13.57 -11.66 -20.01
CA LEU A 481 -13.73 -12.50 -18.80
C LEU A 481 -15.04 -13.29 -18.84
N LYS A 482 -16.14 -12.65 -19.21
CA LYS A 482 -17.44 -13.33 -19.36
C LYS A 482 -17.45 -14.37 -20.45
N ARG A 483 -16.85 -14.08 -21.60
CA ARG A 483 -16.68 -15.05 -22.70
C ARG A 483 -15.99 -16.32 -22.23
N ASP A 484 -14.98 -16.20 -21.35
CA ASP A 484 -14.22 -17.33 -20.83
C ASP A 484 -14.91 -18.02 -19.64
N GLY A 485 -16.12 -17.57 -19.27
CA GLY A 485 -16.95 -18.17 -18.21
C GLY A 485 -16.62 -17.69 -16.80
N VAL A 486 -15.89 -16.57 -16.65
CA VAL A 486 -15.62 -15.97 -15.35
C VAL A 486 -16.81 -15.08 -14.96
N GLU A 487 -17.42 -15.38 -13.82
CA GLU A 487 -18.41 -14.48 -13.22
C GLU A 487 -17.73 -13.25 -12.63
N VAL A 488 -18.16 -12.08 -13.08
CA VAL A 488 -17.61 -10.80 -12.65
C VAL A 488 -18.70 -9.94 -12.04
N LYS A 489 -18.57 -9.61 -10.77
CA LYS A 489 -19.36 -8.56 -10.12
C LYS A 489 -18.57 -7.26 -10.20
N VAL A 490 -19.12 -6.26 -10.90
CA VAL A 490 -18.50 -4.96 -11.02
C VAL A 490 -18.91 -4.09 -9.84
N GLU A 491 -17.93 -3.58 -9.11
CA GLU A 491 -18.09 -2.65 -7.99
C GLU A 491 -17.21 -1.42 -8.26
N GLY A 492 -17.47 -0.30 -7.62
CA GLY A 492 -16.56 0.85 -7.73
C GLY A 492 -17.26 2.20 -7.65
N SER A 493 -16.53 3.22 -8.02
CA SER A 493 -17.03 4.58 -8.02
C SER A 493 -17.69 4.97 -9.34
N GLU A 494 -18.59 5.93 -9.27
CA GLU A 494 -18.91 6.78 -10.42
C GLU A 494 -17.67 7.60 -10.83
N LEU A 495 -17.78 8.38 -11.89
CA LEU A 495 -16.73 9.35 -12.23
C LEU A 495 -16.62 10.38 -11.11
N TYR A 496 -15.41 10.57 -10.61
CA TYR A 496 -15.16 11.68 -9.68
C TYR A 496 -15.22 12.99 -10.46
N GLU A 497 -16.22 13.78 -10.17
CA GLU A 497 -16.38 15.11 -10.76
C GLU A 497 -15.25 16.05 -10.35
N SER A 498 -14.89 16.95 -11.27
CA SER A 498 -13.83 17.95 -11.07
C SER A 498 -14.33 19.14 -10.26
#